data_1ef4faa2655d0ed76cfbc48b89c38b4e
#
_entry.id   1ef4faa2655d0ed76cfbc48b89c38b4e
#
_cell.length_a   1.000
_cell.length_b   1.000
_cell.length_c   1.000
_cell.angle_alpha   90.00
_cell.angle_beta   90.00
_cell.angle_gamma   90.00
#
_symmetry.space_group_name_H-M   'P 1'
#
loop_
_entity.id
_entity.type
_entity.pdbx_description
1 polymer ?
#
loop_
_entity_poly.entity_id
_entity_poly.type
_entity_poly.pdbx_seq_one_letter_code
_entity_poly.pdbx_strand_id
1 'polypeptide(L)'
;MLKPMLALYIGGMGAKGKNFYNSLAQRYGYEEAAAKIQELYLSGMKGEAAMTVPDELVDEIALVGPKERIAERLEAWREAGVSTLVMQTRQREALQVMAELLL
;
A
#
# COMPACT_ATOMS: atom_id res chain seq x y z
N MET A 1 1.33 1.64 -9.75
CA MET A 1 2.46 2.44 -9.27
C MET A 1 2.90 2.07 -7.87
N LEU A 2 1.98 1.90 -6.93
CA LEU A 2 2.32 1.46 -5.58
C LEU A 2 2.71 -0.02 -5.49
N LYS A 3 2.16 -0.85 -6.36
CA LYS A 3 2.40 -2.29 -6.32
C LYS A 3 3.86 -2.70 -6.44
N PRO A 4 4.66 -2.11 -7.36
CA PRO A 4 6.10 -2.44 -7.42
C PRO A 4 6.84 -2.09 -6.13
N MET A 5 6.51 -0.98 -5.49
CA MET A 5 7.11 -0.59 -4.22
C MET A 5 6.72 -1.56 -3.10
N LEU A 6 5.45 -1.94 -3.03
CA LEU A 6 4.97 -2.90 -2.05
C LEU A 6 5.59 -4.28 -2.26
N ALA A 7 5.77 -4.70 -3.51
CA ALA A 7 6.45 -5.96 -3.82
C ALA A 7 7.90 -5.94 -3.34
N LEU A 8 8.59 -4.81 -3.48
CA LEU A 8 9.95 -4.66 -2.96
C LEU A 8 9.98 -4.85 -1.44
N TYR A 9 9.11 -4.16 -0.72
CA TYR A 9 9.09 -4.24 0.74
C TYR A 9 8.67 -5.62 1.24
N ILE A 10 7.59 -6.16 0.71
CA ILE A 10 7.05 -7.45 1.15
C ILE A 10 7.93 -8.62 0.69
N GLY A 11 8.53 -8.50 -0.48
CA GLY A 11 9.29 -9.59 -1.09
C GLY A 11 10.80 -9.47 -1.00
N GLY A 12 11.35 -8.25 -1.06
CA GLY A 12 12.78 -8.02 -1.27
C GLY A 12 13.56 -7.44 -0.10
N MET A 13 12.92 -7.13 1.01
CA MET A 13 13.59 -6.47 2.15
C MET A 13 14.06 -7.45 3.20
N GLY A 14 14.43 -8.65 2.80
CA GLY A 14 15.00 -9.65 3.69
C GLY A 14 14.76 -11.07 3.20
N ALA A 15 15.51 -12.02 3.75
CA ALA A 15 15.35 -13.42 3.44
C ALA A 15 14.02 -13.94 3.98
N LYS A 16 13.59 -15.10 3.51
CA LYS A 16 12.39 -15.77 3.99
C LYS A 16 12.45 -15.93 5.52
N GLY A 17 11.41 -15.47 6.20
CA GLY A 17 11.34 -15.52 7.65
C GLY A 17 12.04 -14.35 8.36
N LYS A 18 12.70 -13.46 7.63
CA LYS A 18 13.44 -12.32 8.19
C LYS A 18 13.03 -10.98 7.59
N ASN A 19 11.89 -10.92 6.93
CA ASN A 19 11.37 -9.71 6.32
C ASN A 19 10.24 -9.16 7.19
N PHE A 20 10.50 -8.03 7.83
CA PHE A 20 9.53 -7.35 8.69
C PHE A 20 8.23 -7.00 7.96
N TYR A 21 8.36 -6.46 6.74
CA TYR A 21 7.19 -6.04 5.96
C TYR A 21 6.35 -7.23 5.49
N ASN A 22 7.00 -8.36 5.19
CA ASN A 22 6.30 -9.59 4.86
C ASN A 22 5.50 -10.08 6.07
N SER A 23 6.10 -10.10 7.25
CA SER A 23 5.42 -10.48 8.49
C SER A 23 4.26 -9.56 8.80
N LEU A 24 4.41 -8.26 8.54
CA LEU A 24 3.34 -7.28 8.76
C LEU A 24 2.16 -7.54 7.82
N ALA A 25 2.42 -7.83 6.54
CA ALA A 25 1.39 -8.17 5.58
C ALA A 25 0.63 -9.42 5.99
N GLN A 26 1.33 -10.42 6.54
CA GLN A 26 0.70 -11.63 7.09
C GLN A 26 -0.26 -11.29 8.22
N ARG A 27 0.13 -10.40 9.13
CA ARG A 27 -0.72 -9.97 10.24
C ARG A 27 -1.99 -9.27 9.79
N TYR A 28 -1.95 -8.61 8.63
CA TYR A 28 -3.12 -7.97 8.05
C TYR A 28 -4.04 -8.93 7.31
N GLY A 29 -3.72 -10.23 7.31
CA GLY A 29 -4.55 -11.25 6.68
C GLY A 29 -4.17 -11.61 5.26
N TYR A 30 -2.98 -11.22 4.80
CA TYR A 30 -2.51 -11.48 3.44
C TYR A 30 -1.40 -12.53 3.40
N GLU A 31 -1.53 -13.59 4.17
CA GLU A 31 -0.50 -14.62 4.31
C GLU A 31 -0.11 -15.26 2.97
N GLU A 32 -1.10 -15.65 2.17
CA GLU A 32 -0.85 -16.29 0.88
C GLU A 32 -0.19 -15.32 -0.10
N ALA A 33 -0.69 -14.10 -0.17
CA ALA A 33 -0.12 -13.07 -1.04
C ALA A 33 1.30 -12.73 -0.61
N ALA A 34 1.56 -12.58 0.68
CA ALA A 34 2.90 -12.27 1.20
C ALA A 34 3.90 -13.36 0.83
N ALA A 35 3.52 -14.62 1.00
CA ALA A 35 4.39 -15.74 0.64
C ALA A 35 4.69 -15.78 -0.86
N LYS A 36 3.68 -15.58 -1.69
CA LYS A 36 3.82 -15.59 -3.15
C LYS A 36 4.66 -14.43 -3.66
N ILE A 37 4.43 -13.24 -3.14
CA ILE A 37 5.19 -12.04 -3.50
C ILE A 37 6.67 -12.25 -3.17
N GLN A 38 6.99 -12.76 -1.99
CA GLN A 38 8.37 -13.00 -1.58
C GLN A 38 9.04 -14.06 -2.45
N GLU A 39 8.34 -15.16 -2.72
CA GLU A 39 8.85 -16.21 -3.60
C GLU A 39 9.21 -15.65 -4.98
N LEU A 40 8.30 -14.92 -5.59
CA LEU A 40 8.51 -14.33 -6.91
C LEU A 40 9.63 -13.30 -6.90
N TYR A 41 9.63 -12.41 -5.92
CA TYR A 41 10.62 -11.34 -5.85
C TYR A 41 12.03 -11.88 -5.65
N LEU A 42 12.22 -12.82 -4.73
CA LEU A 42 13.53 -13.41 -4.45
C LEU A 42 14.01 -14.29 -5.60
N SER A 43 13.11 -14.77 -6.45
CA SER A 43 13.46 -15.50 -7.68
C SER A 43 13.78 -14.57 -8.85
N GLY A 44 13.75 -13.27 -8.67
CA GLY A 44 14.03 -12.29 -9.71
C GLY A 44 12.84 -11.90 -10.55
N MET A 45 11.64 -12.42 -10.26
CA MET A 45 10.41 -12.15 -11.00
C MET A 45 9.66 -10.96 -10.41
N LYS A 46 10.33 -9.81 -10.42
CA LYS A 46 9.85 -8.60 -9.74
C LYS A 46 8.53 -8.07 -10.31
N GLY A 47 8.36 -8.14 -11.63
CA GLY A 47 7.11 -7.69 -12.27
C GLY A 47 5.92 -8.56 -11.88
N GLU A 48 6.11 -9.88 -11.83
CA GLU A 48 5.06 -10.80 -11.41
C GLU A 48 4.74 -10.65 -9.92
N ALA A 49 5.78 -10.40 -9.11
CA ALA A 49 5.59 -10.10 -7.69
C ALA A 49 4.70 -8.86 -7.50
N ALA A 50 4.96 -7.81 -8.27
CA ALA A 50 4.14 -6.59 -8.23
C ALA A 50 2.68 -6.88 -8.62
N MET A 51 2.46 -7.71 -9.63
CA MET A 51 1.11 -8.07 -10.06
C MET A 51 0.36 -8.92 -9.02
N THR A 52 1.10 -9.57 -8.12
CA THR A 52 0.51 -10.40 -7.06
C THR A 52 0.03 -9.58 -5.87
N VAL A 53 0.46 -8.33 -5.75
CA VAL A 53 0.01 -7.46 -4.65
C VAL A 53 -1.50 -7.23 -4.77
N PRO A 54 -2.29 -7.58 -3.72
CA PRO A 54 -3.74 -7.40 -3.78
C PRO A 54 -4.15 -5.94 -3.86
N ASP A 55 -5.20 -5.66 -4.65
CA ASP A 55 -5.78 -4.31 -4.73
C ASP A 55 -6.32 -3.88 -3.36
N GLU A 56 -6.86 -4.81 -2.60
CA GLU A 56 -7.38 -4.55 -1.26
C GLU A 56 -6.31 -4.03 -0.32
N LEU A 57 -5.09 -4.56 -0.41
CA LEU A 57 -3.98 -4.09 0.41
C LEU A 57 -3.59 -2.65 0.04
N VAL A 58 -3.54 -2.35 -1.26
CA VAL A 58 -3.26 -0.98 -1.72
C VAL A 58 -4.33 -0.02 -1.20
N ASP A 59 -5.58 -0.42 -1.25
CA ASP A 59 -6.70 0.39 -0.79
C ASP A 59 -6.65 0.64 0.73
N GLU A 60 -6.19 -0.33 1.50
CA GLU A 60 -6.07 -0.18 2.96
C GLU A 60 -4.97 0.80 3.38
N ILE A 61 -3.87 0.86 2.64
CA ILE A 61 -2.70 1.64 3.04
C ILE A 61 -2.55 2.97 2.29
N ALA A 62 -3.36 3.23 1.28
CA ALA A 62 -3.25 4.41 0.45
C ALA A 62 -4.62 4.97 0.10
N LEU A 63 -4.64 6.27 -0.22
CA LEU A 63 -5.85 6.94 -0.69
C LEU A 63 -5.80 6.97 -2.22
N VAL A 64 -6.54 6.09 -2.87
CA VAL A 64 -6.58 5.95 -4.32
C VAL A 64 -8.02 5.91 -4.80
N GLY A 65 -8.24 6.31 -6.05
CA GLY A 65 -9.53 6.28 -6.69
C GLY A 65 -10.14 7.66 -6.89
N PRO A 66 -11.45 7.74 -7.26
CA PRO A 66 -12.12 9.02 -7.46
C PRO A 66 -12.27 9.80 -6.14
N LYS A 67 -12.50 11.10 -6.28
CA LYS A 67 -12.58 12.02 -5.14
C LYS A 67 -13.56 11.56 -4.06
N GLU A 68 -14.68 11.02 -4.44
CA GLU A 68 -15.73 10.55 -3.52
C GLU A 68 -15.22 9.38 -2.66
N ARG A 69 -14.47 8.47 -3.26
CA ARG A 69 -13.90 7.35 -2.52
C ARG A 69 -12.81 7.80 -1.56
N ILE A 70 -12.00 8.75 -1.98
CA ILE A 70 -10.97 9.34 -1.10
C ILE A 70 -11.64 10.02 0.09
N ALA A 71 -12.74 10.74 -0.14
CA ALA A 71 -13.49 11.39 0.92
C ALA A 71 -14.01 10.41 1.96
N GLU A 72 -14.57 9.27 1.52
CA GLU A 72 -15.02 8.20 2.41
C GLU A 72 -13.87 7.64 3.24
N ARG A 73 -12.74 7.38 2.61
CA ARG A 73 -11.58 6.81 3.30
C ARG A 73 -10.97 7.77 4.30
N LEU A 74 -11.01 9.08 4.04
CA LEU A 74 -10.51 10.08 4.97
C LEU A 74 -11.27 10.09 6.30
N GLU A 75 -12.55 9.74 6.30
CA GLU A 75 -13.30 9.65 7.55
C GLU A 75 -12.72 8.59 8.49
N ALA A 76 -12.30 7.46 7.96
CA ALA A 76 -11.66 6.41 8.77
C ALA A 76 -10.38 6.94 9.42
N TRP A 77 -9.61 7.76 8.71
CA TRP A 77 -8.38 8.35 9.23
C TRP A 77 -8.67 9.38 10.31
N ARG A 78 -9.73 10.17 10.16
CA ARG A 78 -10.17 11.11 11.21
C ARG A 78 -10.60 10.38 12.47
N GLU A 79 -11.38 9.31 12.32
CA GLU A 79 -11.84 8.49 13.44
C GLU A 79 -10.67 7.84 14.18
N ALA A 80 -9.58 7.57 13.48
CA ALA A 80 -8.36 7.02 14.10
C ALA A 80 -7.55 8.07 14.87
N GLY A 81 -7.98 9.35 14.87
CA GLY A 81 -7.32 10.41 15.62
C GLY A 81 -6.14 11.07 14.92
N VAL A 82 -6.03 10.90 13.60
CA VAL A 82 -4.96 11.53 12.82
C VAL A 82 -5.22 13.04 12.71
N SER A 83 -4.25 13.85 13.11
CA SER A 83 -4.36 15.31 13.05
C SER A 83 -3.57 15.94 11.91
N THR A 84 -2.56 15.25 11.38
CA THR A 84 -1.71 15.74 10.31
C THR A 84 -1.45 14.62 9.30
N LEU A 85 -1.61 14.94 8.00
CA LEU A 85 -1.33 14.01 6.91
C LEU A 85 -0.20 14.55 6.06
N VAL A 86 0.80 13.71 5.80
CA VAL A 86 1.89 14.03 4.89
C VAL A 86 1.58 13.39 3.54
N MET A 87 1.57 14.20 2.48
CA MET A 87 1.26 13.74 1.13
C MET A 87 2.49 13.24 0.40
N GLN A 88 2.44 12.00 -0.07
CA GLN A 88 3.44 11.45 -0.99
C GLN A 88 2.76 11.14 -2.31
N THR A 89 2.93 12.00 -3.28
CA THR A 89 2.29 11.84 -4.58
C THR A 89 3.11 12.50 -5.68
N ARG A 90 2.99 11.98 -6.90
CA ARG A 90 3.52 12.61 -8.11
C ARG A 90 2.42 13.29 -8.93
N GLN A 91 1.18 13.21 -8.46
CA GLN A 91 0.03 13.78 -9.15
C GLN A 91 -0.34 15.10 -8.52
N ARG A 92 -0.21 16.17 -9.30
CA ARG A 92 -0.56 17.52 -8.83
C ARG A 92 -2.04 17.62 -8.47
N GLU A 93 -2.88 16.95 -9.23
CA GLU A 93 -4.33 16.91 -9.00
C GLU A 93 -4.66 16.31 -7.62
N ALA A 94 -3.87 15.36 -7.15
CA ALA A 94 -4.06 14.77 -5.83
C ALA A 94 -3.90 15.80 -4.72
N LEU A 95 -2.93 16.70 -4.84
CA LEU A 95 -2.74 17.78 -3.87
C LEU A 95 -3.95 18.71 -3.83
N GLN A 96 -4.49 19.04 -5.00
CA GLN A 96 -5.65 19.90 -5.10
C GLN A 96 -6.89 19.25 -4.50
N VAL A 97 -7.15 17.98 -4.81
CA VAL A 97 -8.27 17.23 -4.26
C VAL A 97 -8.19 17.15 -2.74
N MET A 98 -7.00 16.86 -2.20
CA MET A 98 -6.82 16.76 -0.76
C MET A 98 -7.02 18.10 -0.07
N ALA A 99 -6.53 19.19 -0.68
CA ALA A 99 -6.76 20.54 -0.14
C ALA A 99 -8.27 20.86 -0.07
N GLU A 100 -9.02 20.52 -1.11
CA GLU A 100 -10.48 20.73 -1.14
C GLU A 100 -11.20 19.91 -0.06
N LEU A 101 -10.75 18.69 0.21
CA LEU A 101 -11.41 17.82 1.17
C LEU A 101 -11.02 18.12 2.62
N LEU A 102 -9.83 18.65 2.87
CA LEU A 102 -9.32 18.88 4.23
C LEU A 102 -9.35 20.33 4.67
N LEU A 103 -9.32 21.25 3.73
CA LEU A 103 -9.32 22.69 4.00
C LEU A 103 -10.65 23.31 3.61
#